data_a92cef7bb8b1a60bce4a932d7744ae94
#
_entry.id   a92cef7bb8b1a60bce4a932d7744ae94
#
_cell.length_a   1.000
_cell.length_b   1.000
_cell.length_c   1.000
_cell.angle_alpha   90.00
_cell.angle_beta   90.00
_cell.angle_gamma   90.00
#
_symmetry.space_group_name_H-M   'P 1'
#
loop_
_entity.id
_entity.type
_entity.pdbx_description
1 polymer ?
#
loop_
_entity_poly.entity_id
_entity_poly.type
_entity_poly.pdbx_seq_one_letter_code
_entity_poly.pdbx_strand_id
1 'polypeptide(L)'
;METIVVGVDGSAGSDAALRWALDEARLRGTKLRVVHVYHPPQLPLTEAGVAAAGGMGVPVLAENADEFGRAAEAEATSLIEEVLRRTGGDSLRGLEIERAALPGPTAQTLIESARDAKLLVLGSHGRGGFLGLLLGSTSQQCAQHPPCPVVILPPPDEAESGAAE
;
A
#
# COMPACT_ATOMS: atom_id res chain seq x y z
N MET A 1 15.94 12.56 -9.61
CA MET A 1 14.86 13.38 -9.02
C MET A 1 14.52 12.80 -7.67
N GLU A 2 14.34 13.59 -6.63
CA GLU A 2 14.01 13.09 -5.31
C GLU A 2 12.60 12.51 -5.28
N THR A 3 12.37 11.48 -4.46
CA THR A 3 11.09 10.76 -4.43
C THR A 3 10.53 10.75 -3.01
N ILE A 4 9.24 11.03 -2.87
CA ILE A 4 8.46 10.76 -1.67
C ILE A 4 7.70 9.45 -1.91
N VAL A 5 7.71 8.55 -0.94
CA VAL A 5 6.93 7.30 -0.97
C VAL A 5 5.75 7.42 -0.03
N VAL A 6 4.57 7.00 -0.46
CA VAL A 6 3.38 6.91 0.38
C VAL A 6 2.77 5.52 0.29
N GLY A 7 2.51 4.91 1.42
CA GLY A 7 1.81 3.63 1.51
C GLY A 7 0.30 3.83 1.57
N VAL A 8 -0.44 3.12 0.71
CA VAL A 8 -1.92 3.17 0.66
C VAL A 8 -2.52 1.77 0.77
N ASP A 9 -3.63 1.66 1.49
CA ASP A 9 -4.40 0.42 1.67
C ASP A 9 -5.91 0.62 1.47
N GLY A 10 -6.32 1.82 1.07
CA GLY A 10 -7.71 2.19 0.88
C GLY A 10 -8.46 2.56 2.16
N SER A 11 -7.79 2.64 3.31
CA SER A 11 -8.36 3.17 4.55
C SER A 11 -8.40 4.70 4.56
N ALA A 12 -9.25 5.29 5.41
CA ALA A 12 -9.30 6.74 5.60
C ALA A 12 -7.96 7.32 6.09
N GLY A 13 -7.21 6.58 6.91
CA GLY A 13 -5.86 6.95 7.34
C GLY A 13 -4.87 7.01 6.18
N SER A 14 -4.92 6.05 5.26
CA SER A 14 -4.07 6.07 4.06
C SER A 14 -4.48 7.18 3.07
N ASP A 15 -5.77 7.53 3.01
CA ASP A 15 -6.24 8.66 2.21
C ASP A 15 -5.70 10.00 2.75
N ALA A 16 -5.70 10.17 4.08
CA ALA A 16 -5.08 11.35 4.71
C ALA A 16 -3.57 11.40 4.43
N ALA A 17 -2.89 10.27 4.52
CA ALA A 17 -1.47 10.16 4.18
C ALA A 17 -1.19 10.54 2.73
N LEU A 18 -2.03 10.08 1.79
CA LEU A 18 -1.89 10.41 0.37
C LEU A 18 -2.11 11.91 0.11
N ARG A 19 -3.15 12.52 0.69
CA ARG A 19 -3.38 13.98 0.57
C ARG A 19 -2.16 14.77 1.02
N TRP A 20 -1.66 14.49 2.20
CA TRP A 20 -0.48 15.14 2.74
C TRP A 20 0.76 14.94 1.85
N ALA A 21 0.98 13.71 1.35
CA ALA A 21 2.11 13.39 0.48
C ALA A 21 2.04 14.09 -0.89
N LEU A 22 0.84 14.28 -1.45
CA LEU A 22 0.61 15.03 -2.69
C LEU A 22 0.98 16.51 -2.49
N ASP A 23 0.56 17.14 -1.40
CA ASP A 23 0.87 18.54 -1.08
C ASP A 23 2.36 18.71 -0.85
N GLU A 24 3.00 17.80 -0.11
CA GLU A 24 4.44 17.83 0.16
C GLU A 24 5.28 17.61 -1.09
N ALA A 25 4.88 16.67 -1.96
CA ALA A 25 5.56 16.43 -3.23
C ALA A 25 5.49 17.67 -4.15
N ARG A 26 4.34 18.34 -4.17
CA ARG A 26 4.16 19.58 -4.92
C ARG A 26 5.01 20.71 -4.36
N LEU A 27 5.01 20.89 -3.04
CA LEU A 27 5.79 21.94 -2.35
C LEU A 27 7.29 21.78 -2.62
N ARG A 28 7.79 20.56 -2.63
CA ARG A 28 9.21 20.24 -2.85
C ARG A 28 9.60 20.07 -4.32
N GLY A 29 8.65 19.98 -5.23
CA GLY A 29 8.92 19.66 -6.64
C GLY A 29 9.54 18.28 -6.82
N THR A 30 9.09 17.30 -6.02
CA THR A 30 9.59 15.92 -6.03
C THR A 30 8.61 14.99 -6.74
N LYS A 31 9.11 13.80 -7.12
CA LYS A 31 8.27 12.70 -7.58
C LYS A 31 7.53 12.05 -6.41
N LEU A 32 6.29 11.62 -6.63
CA LEU A 32 5.54 10.82 -5.67
C LEU A 32 5.42 9.37 -6.14
N ARG A 33 5.84 8.42 -5.30
CA ARG A 33 5.60 6.99 -5.51
C ARG A 33 4.49 6.53 -4.57
N VAL A 34 3.36 6.11 -5.14
CA VAL A 34 2.22 5.56 -4.40
C VAL A 34 2.34 4.04 -4.41
N VAL A 35 2.46 3.45 -3.22
CA VAL A 35 2.72 2.02 -3.03
C VAL A 35 1.53 1.36 -2.34
N HIS A 36 1.01 0.32 -2.94
CA HIS A 36 0.13 -0.65 -2.29
C HIS A 36 0.82 -2.00 -2.23
N VAL A 37 0.88 -2.60 -1.05
CA VAL A 37 1.46 -3.94 -0.86
C VAL A 37 0.33 -4.95 -0.74
N TYR A 38 0.37 -5.96 -1.60
CA TYR A 38 -0.60 -7.04 -1.60
C TYR A 38 0.03 -8.38 -1.25
N HIS A 39 -0.78 -9.30 -0.78
CA HIS A 39 -0.35 -10.66 -0.47
C HIS A 39 -0.89 -11.59 -1.57
N PRO A 40 -0.02 -12.16 -2.41
CA PRO A 40 -0.44 -13.16 -3.36
C PRO A 40 -1.13 -14.31 -2.63
N PRO A 41 -2.23 -14.83 -3.15
CA PRO A 41 -2.88 -15.99 -2.55
C PRO A 41 -1.88 -17.15 -2.49
N GLN A 42 -1.63 -17.64 -1.28
CA GLN A 42 -0.85 -18.85 -1.10
C GLN A 42 -1.77 -20.05 -1.36
N LEU A 43 -1.51 -20.79 -2.44
CA LEU A 43 -2.17 -22.08 -2.64
C LEU A 43 -1.72 -23.00 -1.51
N PRO A 44 -2.64 -23.56 -0.71
CA PRO A 44 -2.26 -24.51 0.34
C PRO A 44 -1.73 -25.79 -0.33
N LEU A 45 -0.42 -25.89 -0.48
CA LEU A 45 0.26 -27.14 -0.80
C LEU A 45 0.23 -28.01 0.45
N THR A 46 -0.94 -28.52 0.82
CA THR A 46 -1.04 -29.56 1.84
C THR A 46 -0.60 -30.87 1.19
N GLU A 47 0.12 -31.71 1.95
CA GLU A 47 0.50 -33.07 1.48
C GLU A 47 -0.71 -33.86 0.98
N ALA A 48 -1.90 -33.61 1.56
CA ALA A 48 -3.17 -34.17 1.10
C ALA A 48 -3.59 -33.64 -0.29
N GLY A 49 -3.31 -32.40 -0.62
CA GLY A 49 -3.59 -31.82 -1.95
C GLY A 49 -2.68 -32.40 -3.04
N VAL A 50 -1.41 -32.62 -2.72
CA VAL A 50 -0.44 -33.24 -3.63
C VAL A 50 -0.77 -34.71 -3.86
N ALA A 51 -1.18 -35.44 -2.82
CA ALA A 51 -1.59 -36.85 -2.90
C ALA A 51 -2.92 -37.04 -3.65
N ALA A 52 -3.89 -36.15 -3.47
CA ALA A 52 -5.20 -36.19 -4.15
C ALA A 52 -5.07 -35.88 -5.66
N ALA A 53 -4.07 -35.11 -6.07
CA ALA A 53 -3.82 -34.77 -7.47
C ALA A 53 -3.16 -35.89 -8.30
N GLY A 54 -2.85 -37.05 -7.69
CA GLY A 54 -2.40 -38.25 -8.40
C GLY A 54 -1.22 -38.04 -9.35
N GLY A 55 -0.30 -37.15 -9.02
CA GLY A 55 0.89 -36.85 -9.85
C GLY A 55 0.63 -36.02 -11.12
N MET A 56 -0.61 -35.85 -11.55
CA MET A 56 -0.99 -35.04 -12.74
C MET A 56 -1.40 -33.62 -12.42
N GLY A 57 -1.60 -33.28 -11.14
CA GLY A 57 -2.15 -31.99 -10.71
C GLY A 57 -1.15 -30.85 -10.54
N VAL A 58 0.16 -31.13 -10.52
CA VAL A 58 1.20 -30.11 -10.30
C VAL A 58 1.25 -29.03 -11.40
N PRO A 59 1.16 -29.38 -12.70
CA PRO A 59 1.13 -28.37 -13.76
C PRO A 59 -0.10 -27.47 -13.71
N VAL A 60 -1.29 -28.03 -13.43
CA VAL A 60 -2.56 -27.28 -13.35
C VAL A 60 -2.57 -26.32 -12.15
N LEU A 61 -1.97 -26.71 -11.03
CA LEU A 61 -1.82 -25.84 -9.86
C LEU A 61 -0.83 -24.69 -10.12
N ALA A 62 0.22 -24.93 -10.89
CA ALA A 62 1.19 -23.92 -11.26
C ALA A 62 0.60 -22.87 -12.24
N GLU A 63 -0.13 -23.32 -13.26
CA GLU A 63 -0.83 -22.42 -14.20
C GLU A 63 -1.84 -21.54 -13.49
N ASN A 64 -2.60 -22.11 -12.53
CA ASN A 64 -3.55 -21.36 -11.73
C ASN A 64 -2.86 -20.38 -10.75
N ALA A 65 -1.68 -20.73 -10.22
CA ALA A 65 -0.93 -19.83 -9.33
C ALA A 65 -0.52 -18.53 -10.05
N ASP A 66 -0.08 -18.61 -11.29
CA ASP A 66 0.27 -17.45 -12.11
C ASP A 66 -0.96 -16.58 -12.45
N GLU A 67 -2.10 -17.21 -12.69
CA GLU A 67 -3.36 -16.50 -12.94
C GLU A 67 -3.85 -15.78 -11.68
N PHE A 68 -3.84 -16.44 -10.52
CA PHE A 68 -4.18 -15.84 -9.23
C PHE A 68 -3.21 -14.72 -8.85
N GLY A 69 -1.92 -14.87 -9.13
CA GLY A 69 -0.92 -13.83 -8.92
C GLY A 69 -1.21 -12.58 -9.74
N ARG A 70 -1.49 -12.75 -11.03
CA ARG A 70 -1.86 -11.64 -11.94
C ARG A 70 -3.17 -10.98 -11.55
N ALA A 71 -4.16 -11.74 -11.10
CA ALA A 71 -5.42 -11.20 -10.62
C ALA A 71 -5.23 -10.34 -9.36
N ALA A 72 -4.42 -10.80 -8.41
CA ALA A 72 -4.10 -10.06 -7.20
C ALA A 72 -3.32 -8.76 -7.50
N GLU A 73 -2.38 -8.79 -8.44
CA GLU A 73 -1.65 -7.60 -8.90
C GLU A 73 -2.59 -6.59 -9.58
N ALA A 74 -3.50 -7.07 -10.42
CA ALA A 74 -4.49 -6.23 -11.09
C ALA A 74 -5.45 -5.57 -10.10
N GLU A 75 -5.90 -6.29 -9.07
CA GLU A 75 -6.72 -5.76 -7.99
C GLU A 75 -5.96 -4.69 -7.19
N ALA A 76 -4.71 -4.95 -6.84
CA ALA A 76 -3.84 -4.02 -6.14
C ALA A 76 -3.59 -2.73 -6.94
N THR A 77 -3.39 -2.86 -8.26
CA THR A 77 -3.25 -1.72 -9.17
C THR A 77 -4.54 -0.91 -9.24
N SER A 78 -5.69 -1.58 -9.32
CA SER A 78 -7.01 -0.94 -9.34
C SER A 78 -7.28 -0.17 -8.06
N LEU A 79 -6.84 -0.68 -6.91
CA LEU A 79 -6.96 0.01 -5.63
C LEU A 79 -6.16 1.32 -5.64
N ILE A 80 -4.92 1.32 -6.15
CA ILE A 80 -4.11 2.54 -6.26
C ILE A 80 -4.83 3.59 -7.12
N GLU A 81 -5.36 3.18 -8.28
CA GLU A 81 -6.07 4.10 -9.19
C GLU A 81 -7.35 4.67 -8.52
N GLU A 82 -8.10 3.84 -7.82
CA GLU A 82 -9.29 4.29 -7.09
C GLU A 82 -8.95 5.30 -6.00
N VAL A 83 -7.92 5.01 -5.18
CA VAL A 83 -7.47 5.89 -4.10
C VAL A 83 -6.98 7.23 -4.68
N LEU A 84 -6.19 7.21 -5.75
CA LEU A 84 -5.74 8.41 -6.45
C LEU A 84 -6.92 9.23 -6.99
N ARG A 85 -7.89 8.58 -7.62
CA ARG A 85 -9.07 9.25 -8.20
C ARG A 85 -9.93 9.94 -7.14
N ARG A 86 -10.21 9.27 -6.00
CA ARG A 86 -11.07 9.86 -4.96
C ARG A 86 -10.36 10.88 -4.07
N THR A 87 -9.05 10.72 -3.88
CA THR A 87 -8.28 11.53 -2.92
C THR A 87 -7.50 12.65 -3.60
N GLY A 88 -6.99 12.40 -4.80
CA GLY A 88 -6.03 13.28 -5.46
C GLY A 88 -6.65 14.50 -6.15
N GLY A 89 -7.79 14.33 -6.82
CA GLY A 89 -8.46 15.43 -7.54
C GLY A 89 -7.52 16.28 -8.39
N ASP A 90 -7.61 17.60 -8.25
CA ASP A 90 -6.74 18.55 -8.94
C ASP A 90 -5.28 18.51 -8.44
N SER A 91 -5.03 17.91 -7.27
CA SER A 91 -3.68 17.77 -6.71
C SER A 91 -2.78 16.82 -7.50
N LEU A 92 -3.33 16.05 -8.43
CA LEU A 92 -2.54 15.19 -9.32
C LEU A 92 -1.88 15.94 -10.47
N ARG A 93 -2.40 17.14 -10.82
CA ARG A 93 -1.94 17.89 -11.97
C ARG A 93 -0.51 18.39 -11.79
N GLY A 94 0.34 18.09 -12.76
CA GLY A 94 1.73 18.56 -12.78
C GLY A 94 2.68 17.80 -11.85
N LEU A 95 2.21 16.76 -11.16
CA LEU A 95 3.06 15.86 -10.40
C LEU A 95 3.45 14.62 -11.20
N GLU A 96 4.71 14.21 -11.09
CA GLU A 96 5.15 12.91 -11.56
C GLU A 96 4.78 11.85 -10.52
N ILE A 97 3.80 11.00 -10.86
CA ILE A 97 3.28 9.98 -9.96
C ILE A 97 3.60 8.59 -10.50
N GLU A 98 4.40 7.85 -9.72
CA GLU A 98 4.68 6.45 -9.95
C GLU A 98 3.72 5.58 -9.11
N ARG A 99 3.14 4.56 -9.71
CA ARG A 99 2.24 3.62 -9.09
C ARG A 99 2.94 2.28 -8.94
N ALA A 100 2.95 1.72 -7.74
CA ALA A 100 3.64 0.48 -7.45
C ALA A 100 2.74 -0.47 -6.63
N ALA A 101 2.20 -1.48 -7.28
CA ALA A 101 1.59 -2.63 -6.62
C ALA A 101 2.68 -3.67 -6.37
N LEU A 102 3.01 -3.94 -5.12
CA LEU A 102 4.14 -4.79 -4.76
C LEU A 102 3.68 -5.99 -3.91
N PRO A 103 4.11 -7.21 -4.25
CA PRO A 103 3.81 -8.38 -3.44
C PRO A 103 4.74 -8.48 -2.22
N GLY A 104 4.23 -8.98 -1.11
CA GLY A 104 5.07 -9.34 0.04
C GLY A 104 4.56 -8.90 1.41
N PRO A 105 5.39 -9.03 2.45
CA PRO A 105 5.11 -8.53 3.79
C PRO A 105 5.06 -7.01 3.79
N THR A 106 3.94 -6.43 4.24
CA THR A 106 3.62 -5.00 4.02
C THR A 106 4.72 -4.06 4.53
N ALA A 107 5.12 -4.17 5.79
CA ALA A 107 6.10 -3.25 6.37
C ALA A 107 7.48 -3.40 5.72
N GLN A 108 7.95 -4.63 5.50
CA GLN A 108 9.25 -4.88 4.88
C GLN A 108 9.28 -4.33 3.45
N THR A 109 8.24 -4.59 2.66
CA THR A 109 8.14 -4.13 1.27
C THR A 109 8.11 -2.60 1.18
N LEU A 110 7.40 -1.93 2.09
CA LEU A 110 7.41 -0.46 2.19
C LEU A 110 8.79 0.09 2.56
N ILE A 111 9.46 -0.52 3.54
CA ILE A 111 10.83 -0.14 3.95
C ILE A 111 11.79 -0.28 2.76
N GLU A 112 11.74 -1.39 2.04
CA GLU A 112 12.59 -1.62 0.87
C GLU A 112 12.29 -0.63 -0.26
N SER A 113 11.02 -0.35 -0.52
CA SER A 113 10.57 0.62 -1.54
C SER A 113 11.00 2.06 -1.25
N ALA A 114 11.24 2.38 0.03
CA ALA A 114 11.59 3.73 0.49
C ALA A 114 13.09 3.93 0.77
N ARG A 115 13.98 2.98 0.47
CA ARG A 115 15.42 3.08 0.78
C ARG A 115 16.09 4.30 0.15
N ASP A 116 15.71 4.63 -1.07
CA ASP A 116 16.25 5.78 -1.81
C ASP A 116 15.31 6.99 -1.80
N ALA A 117 14.27 6.94 -0.96
CA ALA A 117 13.32 8.02 -0.85
C ALA A 117 13.80 9.10 0.13
N LYS A 118 13.31 10.31 -0.06
CA LYS A 118 13.51 11.42 0.88
C LYS A 118 12.55 11.36 2.06
N LEU A 119 11.42 10.67 1.88
CA LEU A 119 10.36 10.61 2.87
C LEU A 119 9.50 9.38 2.63
N LEU A 120 9.13 8.68 3.71
CA LEU A 120 8.09 7.68 3.72
C LEU A 120 6.88 8.21 4.49
N VAL A 121 5.69 8.19 3.88
CA VAL A 121 4.45 8.72 4.45
C VAL A 121 3.46 7.58 4.65
N LEU A 122 2.90 7.48 5.84
CA LEU A 122 1.96 6.42 6.23
C LEU A 122 0.82 7.00 7.07
N GLY A 123 -0.34 6.36 7.02
CA GLY A 123 -1.37 6.55 8.04
C GLY A 123 -0.97 5.86 9.34
N SER A 124 -1.44 6.36 10.47
CA SER A 124 -1.17 5.73 11.78
C SER A 124 -1.81 4.34 11.90
N HIS A 125 -2.96 4.12 11.24
CA HIS A 125 -3.68 2.85 11.20
C HIS A 125 -4.12 2.52 9.78
N GLY A 126 -4.14 1.22 9.43
CA GLY A 126 -4.71 0.70 8.21
C GLY A 126 -6.10 0.08 8.43
N ARG A 127 -6.53 -0.77 7.50
CA ARG A 127 -7.86 -1.43 7.50
C ARG A 127 -8.19 -2.27 8.74
N GLY A 128 -7.19 -2.70 9.54
CA GLY A 128 -7.38 -3.56 10.72
C GLY A 128 -7.03 -2.88 12.04
N GLY A 129 -7.01 -1.55 12.12
CA GLY A 129 -6.58 -0.82 13.31
C GLY A 129 -7.50 -1.08 14.52
N PHE A 130 -6.92 -1.62 15.59
CA PHE A 130 -7.60 -1.70 16.88
C PHE A 130 -7.70 -0.29 17.48
N LEU A 131 -8.92 0.11 17.84
CA LEU A 131 -9.18 1.31 18.64
C LEU A 131 -8.45 1.17 19.98
N GLY A 132 -7.44 2.00 20.22
CA GLY A 132 -6.67 2.01 21.47
C GLY A 132 -5.17 1.83 21.32
N LEU A 133 -4.66 1.47 20.16
CA LEU A 133 -3.24 1.49 19.88
C LEU A 133 -2.87 2.81 19.19
N LEU A 134 -1.73 3.38 19.60
CA LEU A 134 -1.23 4.63 19.00
C LEU A 134 -0.83 4.47 17.53
N LEU A 135 -0.34 3.30 17.13
CA LEU A 135 0.10 2.98 15.78
C LEU A 135 -0.34 1.57 15.38
N GLY A 136 -0.69 1.40 14.11
CA GLY A 136 -0.88 0.09 13.49
C GLY A 136 0.45 -0.66 13.33
N SER A 137 0.38 -1.98 13.12
CA SER A 137 1.57 -2.84 13.02
C SER A 137 2.56 -2.42 11.93
N THR A 138 2.06 -2.01 10.77
CA THR A 138 2.88 -1.54 9.64
C THR A 138 3.58 -0.23 9.98
N SER A 139 2.84 0.76 10.48
CA SER A 139 3.39 2.08 10.85
C SER A 139 4.40 1.95 11.97
N GLN A 140 4.15 1.07 12.95
CA GLN A 140 5.08 0.80 14.04
C GLN A 140 6.40 0.18 13.52
N GLN A 141 6.32 -0.83 12.65
CA GLN A 141 7.52 -1.46 12.10
C GLN A 141 8.34 -0.50 11.23
N CYS A 142 7.69 0.31 10.40
CA CYS A 142 8.37 1.33 9.60
C CYS A 142 9.02 2.41 10.47
N ALA A 143 8.41 2.78 11.60
CA ALA A 143 8.98 3.74 12.54
C ALA A 143 10.17 3.16 13.35
N GLN A 144 10.15 1.86 13.62
CA GLN A 144 11.26 1.17 14.33
C GLN A 144 12.47 0.91 13.43
N HIS A 145 12.24 0.72 12.13
CA HIS A 145 13.28 0.43 11.13
C HIS A 145 13.20 1.40 9.95
N PRO A 146 13.33 2.73 10.17
CA PRO A 146 13.08 3.71 9.14
C PRO A 146 14.16 3.68 8.06
N PRO A 147 13.81 3.53 6.78
CA PRO A 147 14.76 3.58 5.67
C PRO A 147 15.20 5.01 5.36
N CYS A 148 14.35 5.98 5.69
CA CYS A 148 14.48 7.42 5.52
C CYS A 148 13.60 8.11 6.59
N PRO A 149 13.51 9.44 6.67
CA PRO A 149 12.52 10.10 7.52
C PRO A 149 11.10 9.59 7.26
N VAL A 150 10.35 9.29 8.33
CA VAL A 150 9.00 8.73 8.26
C VAL A 150 8.00 9.72 8.83
N VAL A 151 6.95 10.02 8.08
CA VAL A 151 5.80 10.81 8.54
C VAL A 151 4.61 9.88 8.73
N ILE A 152 4.01 9.93 9.90
CA ILE A 152 2.82 9.16 10.23
C ILE A 152 1.67 10.11 10.53
N LEU A 153 0.61 10.01 9.72
CA LEU A 153 -0.56 10.86 9.85
C LEU A 153 -1.58 10.20 10.80
N PRO A 154 -2.15 10.97 11.74
CA PRO A 154 -3.27 10.49 12.54
C PRO A 154 -4.48 10.17 11.64
N PRO A 155 -5.45 9.37 12.10
CA PRO A 155 -6.71 9.23 11.40
C PRO A 155 -7.38 10.62 11.29
N PRO A 156 -8.12 10.89 10.21
CA PRO A 156 -8.88 12.14 10.11
C PRO A 156 -9.88 12.22 11.28
N ASP A 157 -10.01 13.40 11.87
CA ASP A 157 -11.02 13.64 12.91
C ASP A 157 -12.41 13.37 12.34
N GLU A 158 -13.27 12.68 13.11
CA GLU A 158 -14.64 12.37 12.70
C GLU A 158 -15.49 13.62 12.38
N ALA A 159 -15.03 14.80 12.78
CA ALA A 159 -15.67 16.08 12.53
C ALA A 159 -15.56 16.57 11.06
N GLU A 160 -14.57 16.12 10.28
CA GLU A 160 -14.42 16.51 8.87
C GLU A 160 -15.23 15.63 7.90
N SER A 161 -15.73 14.49 8.35
CA SER A 161 -16.56 13.58 7.55
C SER A 161 -18.01 14.05 7.38
N GLY A 162 -18.45 15.08 8.12
CA GLY A 162 -19.84 15.56 8.12
C GLY A 162 -20.11 16.85 7.34
N ALA A 163 -19.13 17.41 6.63
CA ALA A 163 -19.27 18.73 5.97
C ALA A 163 -19.49 18.63 4.44
N ALA A 164 -19.97 17.49 3.92
CA ALA A 164 -20.35 17.32 2.52
C ALA A 164 -21.78 16.78 2.43
N GLU A 165 -22.78 17.57 2.85
CA GLU A 165 -24.18 17.50 2.44
C GLU A 165 -24.59 18.82 1.80
#